data_ced4c5b8ede2b6fd98fdda6cfaf33e39
#
_entry.id   ced4c5b8ede2b6fd98fdda6cfaf33e39
#
_cell.length_a   1.000
_cell.length_b   1.000
_cell.length_c   1.000
_cell.angle_alpha   90.00
_cell.angle_beta   90.00
_cell.angle_gamma   90.00
#
_symmetry.space_group_name_H-M   'P 1'
#
loop_
_entity.id
_entity.type
_entity.pdbx_description
1 polymer ?
#
loop_
_entity_poly.entity_id
_entity_poly.type
_entity_poly.pdbx_seq_one_letter_code
_entity_poly.pdbx_strand_id
1 'polypeptide(L)'
;MRKLPAAASAAALALVLSACGSDGAEPETVSEGPLPDTFAIATYGTGTSTYADTSAVSEALTAEEGMSIRVVPSDTGIGRIAPMRDGQALFSRGGDEYIYAFEAEYDFAVPEWGPQDIRMTWTPTAPHSVMSLSGSGIDTFSDLRGKKVPWATANPSVQNKMTALLEYGGLTWDDVEAVDISYGDQAEGVKNGQVDVVYQQVYGSSLYELESQHDVQWLELDPDDEAAVERMLEVAPSTFVGSFSGGPAQEEGEETTALMYTVPVITYAETSAEAVHDLATALYGNFESYEDATPTTSGWGLDEIQSVPTQVPFHDGFVQFLEEQDMWTEEAETRNQELIDRQEQLRTAWDEYRESEEGAEPDHESWTAWKDENLA
;
A
#
# COMPACT_ATOMS: atom_id res chain seq x y z
N MET A 1 42.56 -56.96 -61.36
CA MET A 1 42.78 -55.55 -61.48
C MET A 1 41.45 -54.88 -61.92
N ARG A 2 40.76 -54.30 -61.02
CA ARG A 2 39.75 -53.22 -61.28
C ARG A 2 39.21 -52.76 -59.91
N LYS A 3 39.57 -51.55 -59.51
CA LYS A 3 39.12 -50.88 -58.34
C LYS A 3 37.73 -50.30 -58.61
N LEU A 4 36.76 -50.56 -57.78
CA LEU A 4 35.47 -49.84 -57.70
C LEU A 4 35.45 -48.96 -56.46
N PRO A 5 34.97 -47.77 -56.54
CA PRO A 5 34.90 -46.88 -55.37
C PRO A 5 33.63 -47.12 -54.56
N ALA A 6 33.78 -47.14 -53.23
CA ALA A 6 32.70 -47.18 -52.27
C ALA A 6 32.08 -45.80 -52.13
N ALA A 7 30.78 -45.67 -52.35
CA ALA A 7 29.99 -44.48 -52.02
C ALA A 7 29.61 -44.55 -50.56
N ALA A 8 30.09 -43.58 -49.79
CA ALA A 8 29.69 -43.38 -48.41
C ALA A 8 28.44 -42.48 -48.37
N SER A 9 27.31 -43.06 -48.00
CA SER A 9 26.08 -42.30 -47.69
C SER A 9 26.20 -41.77 -46.27
N ALA A 10 26.33 -40.44 -46.16
CA ALA A 10 26.23 -39.75 -44.86
C ALA A 10 24.75 -39.55 -44.53
N ALA A 11 24.23 -40.31 -43.58
CA ALA A 11 22.96 -40.07 -42.96
C ALA A 11 23.12 -38.95 -41.90
N ALA A 12 22.58 -37.76 -42.24
CA ALA A 12 22.50 -36.67 -41.29
C ALA A 12 21.41 -36.99 -40.26
N LEU A 13 21.82 -37.30 -39.03
CA LEU A 13 20.96 -37.45 -37.85
C LEU A 13 20.68 -36.03 -37.33
N ALA A 14 19.50 -35.48 -37.63
CA ALA A 14 19.03 -34.25 -37.03
C ALA A 14 18.66 -34.55 -35.58
N LEU A 15 19.54 -34.19 -34.64
CA LEU A 15 19.22 -34.11 -33.20
C LEU A 15 18.29 -32.91 -33.03
N VAL A 16 17.00 -33.17 -32.82
CA VAL A 16 16.06 -32.22 -32.25
C VAL A 16 16.40 -32.09 -30.77
N LEU A 17 17.17 -31.08 -30.41
CA LEU A 17 17.30 -30.63 -29.04
C LEU A 17 15.93 -30.01 -28.67
N SER A 18 15.08 -30.75 -28.00
CA SER A 18 13.99 -30.19 -27.19
C SER A 18 14.65 -29.39 -26.08
N ALA A 19 14.78 -28.08 -26.26
CA ALA A 19 15.03 -27.19 -25.16
C ALA A 19 13.83 -27.32 -24.24
N CYS A 20 14.04 -27.93 -23.07
CA CYS A 20 13.16 -27.67 -21.91
C CYS A 20 13.29 -26.18 -21.63
N GLY A 21 12.30 -25.42 -22.05
CA GLY A 21 12.11 -24.04 -21.61
C GLY A 21 11.97 -24.10 -20.09
N SER A 22 12.88 -23.44 -19.39
CA SER A 22 12.56 -22.93 -18.07
C SER A 22 11.32 -22.07 -18.26
N ASP A 23 10.21 -22.43 -17.63
CA ASP A 23 9.10 -21.54 -17.40
C ASP A 23 9.63 -20.37 -16.55
N GLY A 24 10.24 -19.39 -17.21
CA GLY A 24 10.30 -18.04 -16.69
C GLY A 24 8.87 -17.54 -16.76
N ALA A 25 8.26 -17.27 -15.61
CA ALA A 25 7.00 -16.59 -15.58
C ALA A 25 7.14 -15.33 -16.47
N GLU A 26 6.30 -15.23 -17.50
CA GLU A 26 6.21 -13.99 -18.26
C GLU A 26 5.77 -12.89 -17.28
N PRO A 27 6.23 -11.64 -17.46
CA PRO A 27 5.82 -10.54 -16.60
C PRO A 27 4.28 -10.43 -16.57
N GLU A 28 3.71 -10.23 -15.39
CA GLU A 28 2.26 -10.13 -15.16
C GLU A 28 1.68 -8.76 -15.65
N THR A 29 2.25 -8.15 -16.69
CA THR A 29 1.66 -6.96 -17.31
C THR A 29 0.56 -7.38 -18.28
N VAL A 30 -0.68 -7.02 -17.94
CA VAL A 30 -1.87 -7.25 -18.78
C VAL A 30 -2.28 -5.90 -19.37
N SER A 31 -1.73 -5.55 -20.53
CA SER A 31 -2.03 -4.28 -21.21
C SER A 31 -3.31 -4.32 -22.06
N GLU A 32 -3.84 -5.51 -22.36
CA GLU A 32 -5.06 -5.72 -23.15
C GLU A 32 -5.82 -6.96 -22.66
N GLY A 33 -7.14 -6.91 -22.69
CA GLY A 33 -8.03 -8.03 -22.39
C GLY A 33 -8.46 -8.14 -20.94
N PRO A 34 -9.18 -9.24 -20.60
CA PRO A 34 -9.79 -9.42 -19.28
C PRO A 34 -8.77 -9.74 -18.17
N LEU A 35 -9.23 -9.71 -16.93
CA LEU A 35 -8.43 -10.14 -15.78
C LEU A 35 -8.00 -11.61 -15.95
N PRO A 36 -6.70 -11.93 -15.85
CA PRO A 36 -6.24 -13.30 -15.98
C PRO A 36 -6.71 -14.15 -14.78
N ASP A 37 -6.98 -15.43 -15.03
CA ASP A 37 -7.36 -16.39 -13.98
C ASP A 37 -6.27 -16.55 -12.89
N THR A 38 -5.03 -16.19 -13.18
CA THR A 38 -3.90 -16.31 -12.26
C THR A 38 -3.11 -15.00 -12.24
N PHE A 39 -2.98 -14.40 -11.06
CA PHE A 39 -2.17 -13.19 -10.86
C PHE A 39 -1.64 -13.09 -9.43
N ALA A 40 -0.78 -12.11 -9.19
CA ALA A 40 -0.28 -11.83 -7.85
C ALA A 40 -0.70 -10.42 -7.39
N ILE A 41 -0.89 -10.29 -6.07
CA ILE A 41 -1.07 -9.02 -5.36
C ILE A 41 0.01 -8.87 -4.29
N ALA A 42 0.78 -7.78 -4.35
CA ALA A 42 1.72 -7.44 -3.29
C ALA A 42 0.98 -6.74 -2.14
N THR A 43 1.42 -6.96 -0.89
CA THR A 43 0.80 -6.33 0.28
C THR A 43 1.76 -6.27 1.46
N TYR A 44 1.29 -5.81 2.62
CA TYR A 44 2.04 -5.79 3.86
C TYR A 44 2.48 -7.18 4.35
N GLY A 45 3.43 -7.21 5.28
CA GLY A 45 3.95 -8.44 5.89
C GLY A 45 2.90 -9.23 6.67
N THR A 46 3.19 -10.51 6.86
CA THR A 46 2.35 -11.41 7.66
C THR A 46 2.21 -10.90 9.10
N GLY A 47 1.04 -11.10 9.72
CA GLY A 47 0.76 -10.58 11.07
C GLY A 47 0.05 -9.21 11.08
N THR A 48 0.04 -8.50 9.95
CA THR A 48 -0.74 -7.26 9.79
C THR A 48 -2.18 -7.57 9.36
N SER A 49 -3.13 -6.70 9.70
CA SER A 49 -4.51 -6.84 9.24
C SER A 49 -4.64 -6.64 7.74
N THR A 50 -3.80 -5.79 7.14
CA THR A 50 -3.77 -5.59 5.67
C THR A 50 -3.39 -6.88 4.92
N TYR A 51 -2.48 -7.70 5.48
CA TYR A 51 -2.19 -9.02 4.93
C TYR A 51 -3.39 -9.97 5.11
N ALA A 52 -4.00 -9.94 6.31
CA ALA A 52 -5.10 -10.84 6.63
C ALA A 52 -6.32 -10.62 5.73
N ASP A 53 -6.75 -9.36 5.53
CA ASP A 53 -7.90 -9.05 4.68
C ASP A 53 -7.58 -9.24 3.19
N THR A 54 -6.37 -8.88 2.71
CA THR A 54 -5.96 -9.20 1.34
C THR A 54 -6.00 -10.71 1.08
N SER A 55 -5.56 -11.52 2.06
CA SER A 55 -5.60 -12.98 1.94
C SER A 55 -7.02 -13.52 1.97
N ALA A 56 -7.88 -13.00 2.85
CA ALA A 56 -9.29 -13.41 2.94
C ALA A 56 -10.08 -13.08 1.67
N VAL A 57 -9.91 -11.88 1.13
CA VAL A 57 -10.51 -11.48 -0.15
C VAL A 57 -10.00 -12.36 -1.29
N SER A 58 -8.68 -12.62 -1.35
CA SER A 58 -8.09 -13.50 -2.37
C SER A 58 -8.63 -14.93 -2.27
N GLU A 59 -8.84 -15.45 -1.05
CA GLU A 59 -9.42 -16.78 -0.83
C GLU A 59 -10.88 -16.84 -1.28
N ALA A 60 -11.67 -15.80 -0.97
CA ALA A 60 -13.07 -15.70 -1.41
C ALA A 60 -13.17 -15.65 -2.95
N LEU A 61 -12.40 -14.79 -3.62
CA LEU A 61 -12.39 -14.74 -5.09
C LEU A 61 -11.88 -16.06 -5.71
N THR A 62 -10.97 -16.76 -5.06
CA THR A 62 -10.54 -18.10 -5.49
C THR A 62 -11.68 -19.10 -5.40
N ALA A 63 -12.48 -19.05 -4.33
CA ALA A 63 -13.58 -19.99 -4.10
C ALA A 63 -14.78 -19.74 -5.04
N GLU A 64 -15.13 -18.48 -5.25
CA GLU A 64 -16.35 -18.08 -5.98
C GLU A 64 -16.10 -17.95 -7.50
N GLU A 65 -14.96 -17.36 -7.91
CA GLU A 65 -14.64 -17.08 -9.31
C GLU A 65 -13.61 -18.06 -9.91
N GLY A 66 -12.98 -18.90 -9.09
CA GLY A 66 -11.94 -19.84 -9.54
C GLY A 66 -10.61 -19.17 -9.84
N MET A 67 -10.41 -17.93 -9.43
CA MET A 67 -9.14 -17.20 -9.58
C MET A 67 -8.03 -17.84 -8.75
N SER A 68 -6.80 -17.78 -9.23
CA SER A 68 -5.60 -18.20 -8.48
C SER A 68 -4.79 -16.96 -8.12
N ILE A 69 -4.96 -16.44 -6.90
CA ILE A 69 -4.37 -15.19 -6.44
C ILE A 69 -3.21 -15.47 -5.49
N ARG A 70 -1.99 -15.07 -5.89
CA ARG A 70 -0.80 -15.21 -5.06
C ARG A 70 -0.54 -13.91 -4.27
N VAL A 71 -0.64 -13.97 -2.95
CA VAL A 71 -0.31 -12.85 -2.07
C VAL A 71 1.21 -12.79 -1.83
N VAL A 72 1.83 -11.63 -2.07
CA VAL A 72 3.27 -11.38 -1.94
C VAL A 72 3.50 -10.39 -0.80
N PRO A 73 3.93 -10.85 0.40
CA PRO A 73 4.09 -9.96 1.55
C PRO A 73 5.42 -9.18 1.53
N SER A 74 5.38 -7.90 1.98
CA SER A 74 6.57 -7.08 2.24
C SER A 74 6.29 -6.00 3.29
N ASP A 75 7.26 -5.78 4.20
CA ASP A 75 7.19 -4.72 5.22
C ASP A 75 7.66 -3.34 4.70
N THR A 76 8.29 -3.28 3.52
CA THR A 76 8.85 -2.04 2.96
C THR A 76 7.99 -1.46 1.85
N GLY A 77 7.98 -0.11 1.70
CA GLY A 77 7.24 0.57 0.64
C GLY A 77 7.67 0.12 -0.76
N ILE A 78 8.97 0.13 -1.03
CA ILE A 78 9.55 -0.38 -2.30
C ILE A 78 9.17 -1.85 -2.53
N GLY A 79 9.23 -2.69 -1.50
CA GLY A 79 8.92 -4.12 -1.61
C GLY A 79 7.46 -4.42 -1.96
N ARG A 80 6.55 -3.44 -1.80
CA ARG A 80 5.14 -3.55 -2.25
C ARG A 80 4.93 -3.02 -3.68
N ILE A 81 5.73 -2.05 -4.14
CA ILE A 81 5.59 -1.46 -5.48
C ILE A 81 6.48 -2.18 -6.51
N ALA A 82 7.70 -2.57 -6.14
CA ALA A 82 8.65 -3.21 -7.07
C ALA A 82 8.10 -4.46 -7.77
N PRO A 83 7.34 -5.37 -7.12
CA PRO A 83 6.75 -6.51 -7.82
C PRO A 83 5.84 -6.14 -8.99
N MET A 84 5.09 -5.03 -8.90
CA MET A 84 4.29 -4.53 -10.03
C MET A 84 5.17 -4.01 -11.17
N ARG A 85 6.15 -3.14 -10.85
CA ARG A 85 7.08 -2.60 -11.84
C ARG A 85 7.86 -3.70 -12.58
N ASP A 86 8.25 -4.74 -11.85
CA ASP A 86 9.05 -5.84 -12.37
C ASP A 86 8.18 -6.94 -13.02
N GLY A 87 6.85 -6.73 -13.16
CA GLY A 87 5.90 -7.68 -13.74
C GLY A 87 5.74 -8.98 -12.96
N GLN A 88 5.96 -8.94 -11.65
CA GLN A 88 5.82 -10.10 -10.74
C GLN A 88 4.49 -10.10 -9.98
N ALA A 89 3.79 -8.97 -9.99
CA ALA A 89 2.46 -8.79 -9.45
C ALA A 89 1.67 -7.85 -10.36
N LEU A 90 0.38 -8.10 -10.53
CA LEU A 90 -0.50 -7.24 -11.32
C LEU A 90 -1.03 -6.08 -10.47
N PHE A 91 -1.24 -6.34 -9.19
CA PHE A 91 -1.74 -5.37 -8.22
C PHE A 91 -0.86 -5.30 -6.99
N SER A 92 -1.00 -4.19 -6.27
CA SER A 92 -0.45 -4.05 -4.93
C SER A 92 -1.50 -3.42 -4.01
N ARG A 93 -1.41 -3.70 -2.71
CA ARG A 93 -2.19 -3.05 -1.69
C ARG A 93 -1.29 -2.51 -0.60
N GLY A 94 -1.34 -1.22 -0.36
CA GLY A 94 -0.42 -0.58 0.55
C GLY A 94 -0.93 0.76 1.10
N GLY A 95 -0.15 1.33 2.02
CA GLY A 95 -0.36 2.68 2.54
C GLY A 95 0.07 3.76 1.54
N ASP A 96 0.50 4.92 2.03
CA ASP A 96 0.78 6.08 1.17
C ASP A 96 1.95 5.89 0.18
N GLU A 97 2.62 4.74 0.16
CA GLU A 97 3.65 4.47 -0.85
C GLU A 97 3.15 4.60 -2.29
N TYR A 98 1.85 4.47 -2.53
CA TYR A 98 1.27 4.75 -3.84
C TYR A 98 1.32 6.25 -4.18
N ILE A 99 1.15 7.13 -3.20
CA ILE A 99 1.31 8.58 -3.35
C ILE A 99 2.77 8.91 -3.59
N TYR A 100 3.67 8.33 -2.78
CA TYR A 100 5.10 8.59 -2.90
C TYR A 100 5.68 8.06 -4.21
N ALA A 101 5.20 6.92 -4.71
CA ALA A 101 5.57 6.43 -6.03
C ALA A 101 5.06 7.35 -7.14
N PHE A 102 3.84 7.87 -7.02
CA PHE A 102 3.25 8.81 -7.97
C PHE A 102 4.01 10.15 -8.01
N GLU A 103 4.38 10.71 -6.84
CA GLU A 103 5.08 11.99 -6.70
C GLU A 103 6.61 11.88 -6.77
N ALA A 104 7.19 10.67 -6.87
CA ALA A 104 8.62 10.40 -6.74
C ALA A 104 9.20 10.87 -5.41
N GLU A 105 8.56 10.56 -4.31
CA GLU A 105 9.00 10.96 -2.98
C GLU A 105 9.68 9.83 -2.20
N TYR A 106 10.40 10.17 -1.15
CA TYR A 106 11.13 9.23 -0.29
C TYR A 106 12.00 8.26 -1.11
N ASP A 107 11.81 6.96 -0.94
CA ASP A 107 12.57 5.91 -1.62
C ASP A 107 12.38 5.89 -3.15
N PHE A 108 11.39 6.63 -3.67
CA PHE A 108 11.13 6.77 -5.11
C PHE A 108 11.86 7.96 -5.74
N ALA A 109 12.45 8.85 -4.94
CA ALA A 109 13.25 10.00 -5.42
C ALA A 109 14.67 9.58 -5.82
N VAL A 110 14.81 8.53 -6.62
CA VAL A 110 16.10 7.98 -7.10
C VAL A 110 16.03 7.69 -8.60
N PRO A 111 17.21 7.61 -9.29
CA PRO A 111 17.23 7.46 -10.77
C PRO A 111 16.48 6.24 -11.32
N GLU A 112 16.41 5.18 -10.54
CA GLU A 112 15.79 3.90 -10.91
C GLU A 112 14.26 3.94 -10.82
N TRP A 113 13.71 4.97 -10.15
CA TRP A 113 12.28 5.15 -9.93
C TRP A 113 11.75 6.42 -10.62
N GLY A 114 11.75 7.54 -9.95
CA GLY A 114 11.03 8.73 -10.39
C GLY A 114 9.52 8.58 -10.29
N PRO A 115 8.72 9.52 -10.85
CA PRO A 115 7.26 9.47 -10.82
C PRO A 115 6.71 8.25 -11.54
N GLN A 116 5.95 7.43 -10.81
CA GLN A 116 5.34 6.20 -11.32
C GLN A 116 3.89 6.44 -11.74
N ASP A 117 3.48 5.84 -12.84
CA ASP A 117 2.12 5.98 -13.39
C ASP A 117 1.11 5.07 -12.67
N ILE A 118 1.00 5.28 -11.35
CA ILE A 118 0.13 4.50 -10.45
C ILE A 118 -1.33 4.95 -10.59
N ARG A 119 -2.25 3.99 -10.49
CA ARG A 119 -3.70 4.18 -10.47
C ARG A 119 -4.34 3.37 -9.35
N MET A 120 -5.35 3.94 -8.71
CA MET A 120 -6.17 3.23 -7.72
C MET A 120 -7.29 2.44 -8.40
N THR A 121 -7.55 1.23 -7.91
CA THR A 121 -8.54 0.29 -8.49
C THR A 121 -9.59 -0.17 -7.50
N TRP A 122 -9.35 -0.04 -6.20
CA TRP A 122 -10.28 -0.26 -5.09
C TRP A 122 -9.75 0.45 -3.86
N THR A 123 -10.59 1.10 -3.06
CA THR A 123 -10.16 2.14 -2.12
C THR A 123 -10.68 1.95 -0.68
N PRO A 124 -10.48 0.77 -0.05
CA PRO A 124 -10.90 0.57 1.33
C PRO A 124 -10.14 1.47 2.29
N THR A 125 -10.82 1.98 3.29
CA THR A 125 -10.20 2.72 4.40
C THR A 125 -9.93 1.80 5.58
N ALA A 126 -8.97 2.18 6.44
CA ALA A 126 -8.62 1.38 7.60
C ALA A 126 -8.21 2.24 8.79
N PRO A 127 -8.60 1.85 10.02
CA PRO A 127 -8.20 2.50 11.25
C PRO A 127 -6.78 2.12 11.66
N HIS A 128 -6.01 3.13 12.09
CA HIS A 128 -4.66 2.97 12.60
C HIS A 128 -4.50 3.79 13.88
N SER A 129 -3.82 3.25 14.86
CA SER A 129 -3.52 3.98 16.09
C SER A 129 -2.25 3.47 16.76
N VAL A 130 -1.91 4.11 17.88
CA VAL A 130 -0.79 3.74 18.75
C VAL A 130 -1.34 2.98 19.96
N MET A 131 -0.75 1.81 20.21
CA MET A 131 -1.04 1.01 21.40
C MET A 131 0.14 1.02 22.35
N SER A 132 -0.13 1.17 23.66
CA SER A 132 0.84 1.08 24.74
C SER A 132 0.48 -0.02 25.73
N LEU A 133 1.42 -0.38 26.62
CA LEU A 133 1.09 -1.21 27.78
C LEU A 133 0.33 -0.38 28.82
N SER A 134 -0.77 -0.90 29.34
CA SER A 134 -1.54 -0.26 30.41
C SER A 134 -0.66 -0.03 31.64
N GLY A 135 -0.76 1.16 32.23
CA GLY A 135 0.04 1.54 33.41
C GLY A 135 1.51 1.88 33.09
N SER A 136 1.91 1.96 31.82
CA SER A 136 3.25 2.46 31.40
C SER A 136 3.42 3.98 31.61
N GLY A 137 2.32 4.70 31.89
CA GLY A 137 2.28 6.16 31.96
C GLY A 137 2.31 6.80 30.56
N ILE A 138 1.76 6.08 29.57
CA ILE A 138 1.54 6.56 28.19
C ILE A 138 0.05 6.42 27.92
N ASP A 139 -0.71 7.46 28.26
CA ASP A 139 -2.17 7.48 28.15
C ASP A 139 -2.64 8.40 27.00
N THR A 140 -1.77 9.32 26.55
CA THR A 140 -2.02 10.27 25.45
C THR A 140 -0.81 10.38 24.54
N PHE A 141 -0.98 10.95 23.35
CA PHE A 141 0.13 11.20 22.43
C PHE A 141 1.21 12.12 23.00
N SER A 142 0.86 13.06 23.90
CA SER A 142 1.83 13.95 24.55
C SER A 142 2.72 13.20 25.58
N ASP A 143 2.30 12.04 26.09
CA ASP A 143 3.08 11.21 27.02
C ASP A 143 4.21 10.44 26.30
N LEU A 144 4.25 10.47 24.98
CA LEU A 144 5.34 9.91 24.19
C LEU A 144 6.68 10.66 24.38
N ARG A 145 6.66 11.84 25.01
CA ARG A 145 7.89 12.61 25.29
C ARG A 145 8.90 11.79 26.08
N GLY A 146 10.09 11.62 25.49
CA GLY A 146 11.20 10.84 26.04
C GLY A 146 11.00 9.33 26.02
N LYS A 147 10.00 8.82 25.30
CA LYS A 147 9.73 7.39 25.13
C LYS A 147 10.41 6.85 23.88
N LYS A 148 10.57 5.53 23.83
CA LYS A 148 11.07 4.80 22.66
C LYS A 148 9.94 4.59 21.68
N VAL A 149 9.98 5.37 20.61
CA VAL A 149 8.95 5.36 19.53
C VAL A 149 9.49 4.65 18.31
N PRO A 150 8.72 3.73 17.68
CA PRO A 150 9.19 3.02 16.51
C PRO A 150 9.35 3.94 15.30
N TRP A 151 10.53 3.92 14.70
CA TRP A 151 10.81 4.42 13.35
C TRP A 151 10.77 3.24 12.38
N ALA A 152 9.70 3.11 11.62
CA ALA A 152 9.50 1.96 10.76
C ALA A 152 10.51 1.92 9.62
N THR A 153 11.44 0.97 9.64
CA THR A 153 12.53 0.84 8.67
C THR A 153 12.00 0.68 7.25
N ALA A 154 12.46 1.54 6.32
CA ALA A 154 12.10 1.53 4.89
C ALA A 154 10.57 1.50 4.64
N ASN A 155 9.82 2.19 5.50
CA ASN A 155 8.36 2.32 5.38
C ASN A 155 7.93 3.79 5.59
N PRO A 156 8.13 4.66 4.59
CA PRO A 156 7.81 6.08 4.68
C PRO A 156 6.33 6.37 5.03
N SER A 157 5.40 5.53 4.59
CA SER A 157 3.98 5.68 4.95
C SER A 157 3.77 5.61 6.46
N VAL A 158 4.33 4.60 7.12
CA VAL A 158 4.25 4.44 8.58
C VAL A 158 5.02 5.54 9.31
N GLN A 159 6.21 5.92 8.80
CA GLN A 159 7.00 7.04 9.35
C GLN A 159 6.21 8.35 9.30
N ASN A 160 5.58 8.68 8.19
CA ASN A 160 4.76 9.86 8.01
C ASN A 160 3.56 9.87 9.00
N LYS A 161 2.83 8.76 9.12
CA LYS A 161 1.70 8.68 10.05
C LYS A 161 2.14 8.80 11.51
N MET A 162 3.27 8.20 11.88
CA MET A 162 3.80 8.34 13.24
C MET A 162 4.26 9.77 13.50
N THR A 163 4.86 10.45 12.51
CA THR A 163 5.19 11.88 12.58
C THR A 163 3.94 12.71 12.80
N ALA A 164 2.87 12.46 12.05
CA ALA A 164 1.59 13.15 12.19
C ALA A 164 0.98 12.98 13.59
N LEU A 165 1.07 11.78 14.17
CA LEU A 165 0.58 11.49 15.52
C LEU A 165 1.46 12.13 16.62
N LEU A 166 2.76 12.26 16.39
CA LEU A 166 3.64 13.05 17.28
C LEU A 166 3.24 14.53 17.24
N GLU A 167 3.06 15.12 16.05
CA GLU A 167 2.61 16.50 15.88
C GLU A 167 1.22 16.73 16.49
N TYR A 168 0.31 15.76 16.39
CA TYR A 168 -0.95 15.78 17.13
C TYR A 168 -0.71 15.95 18.64
N GLY A 169 0.23 15.19 19.21
CA GLY A 169 0.64 15.28 20.62
C GLY A 169 1.47 16.53 20.96
N GLY A 170 1.75 17.42 20.00
CA GLY A 170 2.63 18.58 20.19
C GLY A 170 4.09 18.18 20.40
N LEU A 171 4.53 17.11 19.74
CA LEU A 171 5.87 16.53 19.79
C LEU A 171 6.48 16.44 18.39
N THR A 172 7.80 16.43 18.37
CA THR A 172 8.60 16.11 17.18
C THR A 172 9.48 14.89 17.44
N TRP A 173 10.20 14.40 16.46
CA TRP A 173 11.17 13.32 16.63
C TRP A 173 12.34 13.69 17.58
N ASP A 174 12.61 14.97 17.79
CA ASP A 174 13.61 15.45 18.76
C ASP A 174 13.13 15.28 20.23
N ASP A 175 11.83 15.11 20.43
CA ASP A 175 11.22 14.94 21.76
C ASP A 175 11.15 13.48 22.23
N VAL A 176 11.46 12.51 21.37
CA VAL A 176 11.33 11.07 21.62
C VAL A 176 12.64 10.33 21.30
N GLU A 177 12.76 9.08 21.71
CA GLU A 177 13.83 8.18 21.30
C GLU A 177 13.35 7.37 20.08
N ALA A 178 13.74 7.76 18.87
CA ALA A 178 13.41 7.02 17.65
C ALA A 178 14.18 5.69 17.62
N VAL A 179 13.48 4.59 17.42
CA VAL A 179 14.05 3.23 17.38
C VAL A 179 13.76 2.58 16.04
N ASP A 180 14.82 2.29 15.28
CA ASP A 180 14.71 1.56 14.02
C ASP A 180 14.17 0.14 14.25
N ILE A 181 13.00 -0.16 13.68
CA ILE A 181 12.34 -1.46 13.77
C ILE A 181 11.45 -1.68 12.56
N SER A 182 11.32 -2.92 12.09
CA SER A 182 10.38 -3.21 11.00
C SER A 182 8.93 -3.01 11.45
N TYR A 183 8.03 -2.73 10.51
CA TYR A 183 6.61 -2.53 10.83
C TYR A 183 5.99 -3.76 11.51
N GLY A 184 6.32 -4.95 10.99
CA GLY A 184 5.80 -6.22 11.53
C GLY A 184 6.33 -6.59 12.91
N ASP A 185 7.53 -6.11 13.29
CA ASP A 185 8.20 -6.49 14.54
C ASP A 185 7.85 -5.58 15.74
N GLN A 186 7.10 -4.50 15.54
CA GLN A 186 6.84 -3.50 16.58
C GLN A 186 6.15 -4.08 17.82
N ALA A 187 5.14 -4.94 17.67
CA ALA A 187 4.45 -5.57 18.78
C ALA A 187 5.39 -6.46 19.62
N GLU A 188 6.28 -7.21 18.96
CA GLU A 188 7.33 -7.98 19.63
C GLU A 188 8.36 -7.04 20.31
N GLY A 189 8.65 -5.91 19.68
CA GLY A 189 9.49 -4.84 20.24
C GLY A 189 8.94 -4.29 21.56
N VAL A 190 7.61 -4.13 21.69
CA VAL A 190 6.95 -3.73 22.93
C VAL A 190 7.11 -4.82 24.00
N LYS A 191 6.85 -6.10 23.67
CA LYS A 191 6.99 -7.23 24.60
C LYS A 191 8.39 -7.30 25.24
N ASN A 192 9.42 -7.05 24.43
CA ASN A 192 10.81 -7.17 24.91
C ASN A 192 11.43 -5.83 25.36
N GLY A 193 10.68 -4.73 25.36
CA GLY A 193 11.09 -3.39 25.82
C GLY A 193 12.06 -2.68 24.87
N GLN A 194 12.10 -3.07 23.60
CA GLN A 194 12.86 -2.39 22.56
C GLN A 194 12.20 -1.04 22.20
N VAL A 195 10.87 -1.02 22.11
CA VAL A 195 10.03 0.18 21.96
C VAL A 195 8.98 0.22 23.06
N ASP A 196 8.44 1.40 23.36
CA ASP A 196 7.43 1.59 24.39
C ASP A 196 6.00 1.54 23.85
N VAL A 197 5.85 1.69 22.53
CA VAL A 197 4.57 1.70 21.83
C VAL A 197 4.68 0.97 20.49
N VAL A 198 3.53 0.56 19.96
CA VAL A 198 3.37 0.03 18.60
C VAL A 198 2.37 0.89 17.83
N TYR A 199 2.69 1.25 16.59
CA TYR A 199 1.77 1.85 15.63
C TYR A 199 1.44 0.84 14.55
N GLN A 200 0.17 0.45 14.45
CA GLN A 200 -0.31 -0.47 13.40
C GLN A 200 -1.78 -0.18 13.05
N GLN A 201 -2.24 -0.79 11.96
CA GLN A 201 -3.66 -0.98 11.70
C GLN A 201 -4.24 -1.83 12.85
N VAL A 202 -5.34 -1.37 13.44
CA VAL A 202 -5.78 -1.77 14.78
C VAL A 202 -6.17 -3.25 14.95
N TYR A 203 -6.39 -3.99 13.88
CA TYR A 203 -6.81 -5.40 13.91
C TYR A 203 -5.68 -6.39 13.56
N GLY A 204 -4.41 -5.98 13.63
CA GLY A 204 -3.29 -6.86 13.37
C GLY A 204 -3.24 -8.04 14.34
N SER A 205 -2.99 -9.27 13.85
CA SER A 205 -2.90 -10.45 14.72
C SER A 205 -1.79 -10.34 15.75
N SER A 206 -0.72 -9.59 15.46
CA SER A 206 0.36 -9.28 16.39
C SER A 206 -0.09 -8.46 17.61
N LEU A 207 -1.13 -7.61 17.43
CA LEU A 207 -1.71 -6.81 18.52
C LEU A 207 -2.58 -7.66 19.46
N TYR A 208 -3.39 -8.58 18.90
CA TYR A 208 -4.14 -9.56 19.71
C TYR A 208 -3.18 -10.51 20.46
N GLU A 209 -2.04 -10.86 19.85
CA GLU A 209 -1.01 -11.63 20.54
C GLU A 209 -0.38 -10.84 21.69
N LEU A 210 -0.12 -9.54 21.51
CA LEU A 210 0.37 -8.66 22.57
C LEU A 210 -0.63 -8.57 23.72
N GLU A 211 -1.93 -8.32 23.42
CA GLU A 211 -3.02 -8.30 24.39
C GLU A 211 -3.14 -9.62 25.19
N SER A 212 -2.96 -10.77 24.53
CA SER A 212 -3.05 -12.07 25.19
C SER A 212 -2.01 -12.28 26.32
N GLN A 213 -0.94 -11.46 26.33
CA GLN A 213 0.20 -11.58 27.24
C GLN A 213 0.36 -10.37 28.17
N HIS A 214 -0.24 -9.23 27.83
CA HIS A 214 -0.11 -7.95 28.54
C HIS A 214 -1.42 -7.20 28.54
N ASP A 215 -1.66 -6.43 29.59
CA ASP A 215 -2.73 -5.43 29.58
C ASP A 215 -2.27 -4.27 28.67
N VAL A 216 -3.06 -3.94 27.66
CA VAL A 216 -2.75 -2.92 26.66
C VAL A 216 -3.86 -1.88 26.57
N GLN A 217 -3.57 -0.73 25.94
CA GLN A 217 -4.52 0.35 25.73
C GLN A 217 -4.19 1.11 24.46
N TRP A 218 -5.21 1.72 23.84
CA TRP A 218 -5.05 2.62 22.71
C TRP A 218 -4.83 4.07 23.16
N LEU A 219 -4.06 4.81 22.38
CA LEU A 219 -4.01 6.27 22.46
C LEU A 219 -5.09 6.82 21.52
N GLU A 220 -6.03 7.59 22.09
CA GLU A 220 -7.16 8.12 21.34
C GLU A 220 -6.88 9.52 20.78
N LEU A 221 -7.47 9.80 19.62
CA LEU A 221 -7.54 11.15 19.07
C LEU A 221 -8.82 11.83 19.58
N ASP A 222 -8.72 13.10 19.98
CA ASP A 222 -9.88 13.94 20.26
C ASP A 222 -10.24 14.76 18.99
N PRO A 223 -11.34 14.44 18.30
CA PRO A 223 -11.74 15.17 17.11
C PRO A 223 -12.14 16.62 17.40
N ASP A 224 -12.43 16.96 18.64
CA ASP A 224 -12.80 18.33 19.06
C ASP A 224 -11.55 19.18 19.35
N ASP A 225 -10.34 18.60 19.48
CA ASP A 225 -9.07 19.35 19.47
C ASP A 225 -8.66 19.74 18.06
N GLU A 226 -9.40 20.72 17.49
CA GLU A 226 -9.18 21.19 16.12
C GLU A 226 -7.72 21.56 15.83
N ALA A 227 -7.01 22.16 16.81
CA ALA A 227 -5.61 22.56 16.63
C ALA A 227 -4.65 21.37 16.58
N ALA A 228 -4.92 20.29 17.31
CA ALA A 228 -4.13 19.06 17.24
C ALA A 228 -4.40 18.31 15.93
N VAL A 229 -5.66 18.24 15.52
CA VAL A 229 -6.06 17.64 14.24
C VAL A 229 -5.44 18.40 13.07
N GLU A 230 -5.45 19.75 13.08
CA GLU A 230 -4.82 20.57 12.03
C GLU A 230 -3.33 20.24 11.89
N ARG A 231 -2.57 20.21 13.00
CA ARG A 231 -1.13 19.81 12.97
C ARG A 231 -0.91 18.42 12.39
N MET A 232 -1.77 17.46 12.75
CA MET A 232 -1.71 16.11 12.20
C MET A 232 -1.93 16.11 10.67
N LEU A 233 -2.94 16.84 10.20
CA LEU A 233 -3.31 16.91 8.78
C LEU A 233 -2.31 17.71 7.94
N GLU A 234 -1.59 18.66 8.52
CA GLU A 234 -0.47 19.34 7.85
C GLU A 234 0.63 18.35 7.45
N VAL A 235 0.90 17.34 8.29
CA VAL A 235 1.91 16.29 8.02
C VAL A 235 1.35 15.17 7.14
N ALA A 236 0.11 14.76 7.38
CA ALA A 236 -0.51 13.63 6.70
C ALA A 236 -1.90 13.99 6.12
N PRO A 237 -1.96 14.79 5.05
CA PRO A 237 -3.22 15.28 4.47
C PRO A 237 -4.08 14.17 3.84
N SER A 238 -3.54 12.96 3.66
CA SER A 238 -4.26 11.78 3.19
C SER A 238 -5.12 11.13 4.28
N THR A 239 -5.09 11.64 5.52
CA THR A 239 -5.74 11.03 6.69
C THR A 239 -6.94 11.83 7.16
N PHE A 240 -7.75 11.20 8.01
CA PHE A 240 -8.84 11.85 8.75
C PHE A 240 -9.05 11.15 10.09
N VAL A 241 -9.77 11.80 11.01
CA VAL A 241 -10.15 11.18 12.28
C VAL A 241 -11.44 10.40 12.10
N GLY A 242 -11.45 9.15 12.54
CA GLY A 242 -12.63 8.29 12.58
C GLY A 242 -12.62 7.42 13.84
N SER A 243 -13.45 6.39 13.89
CA SER A 243 -13.49 5.44 15.01
C SER A 243 -13.44 4.00 14.54
N PHE A 244 -13.11 3.11 15.46
CA PHE A 244 -13.18 1.66 15.28
C PHE A 244 -13.71 0.97 16.53
N SER A 245 -14.21 -0.24 16.37
CA SER A 245 -14.68 -1.11 17.45
C SER A 245 -14.28 -2.56 17.22
N GLY A 246 -14.29 -3.38 18.27
CA GLY A 246 -13.96 -4.82 18.17
C GLY A 246 -12.46 -5.12 17.96
N GLY A 247 -11.59 -4.13 18.18
CA GLY A 247 -10.14 -4.31 18.23
C GLY A 247 -9.66 -4.86 19.58
N PRO A 248 -8.36 -5.21 19.70
CA PRO A 248 -7.79 -5.58 20.98
C PRO A 248 -7.92 -4.43 22.00
N ALA A 249 -7.95 -4.73 23.28
CA ALA A 249 -8.14 -3.80 24.39
C ALA A 249 -9.48 -3.02 24.39
N GLN A 250 -10.50 -3.49 23.68
CA GLN A 250 -11.83 -2.89 23.66
C GLN A 250 -12.87 -3.85 24.27
N GLU A 251 -13.81 -3.30 25.04
CA GLU A 251 -15.01 -4.02 25.49
C GLU A 251 -16.07 -4.07 24.36
N GLU A 252 -17.03 -4.98 24.46
CA GLU A 252 -18.12 -5.10 23.49
C GLU A 252 -18.91 -3.77 23.40
N GLY A 253 -18.91 -3.16 22.20
CA GLY A 253 -19.60 -1.90 21.93
C GLY A 253 -18.80 -0.65 22.27
N GLU A 254 -17.55 -0.78 22.70
CA GLU A 254 -16.62 0.32 22.87
C GLU A 254 -16.14 0.83 21.51
N GLU A 255 -16.11 2.15 21.34
CA GLU A 255 -15.53 2.81 20.18
C GLU A 255 -14.31 3.61 20.60
N THR A 256 -13.23 3.52 19.83
CA THR A 256 -11.98 4.27 20.02
C THR A 256 -11.71 5.13 18.80
N THR A 257 -11.40 6.41 19.02
CA THR A 257 -11.02 7.31 17.93
C THR A 257 -9.61 7.03 17.43
N ALA A 258 -9.45 7.06 16.10
CA ALA A 258 -8.22 6.67 15.44
C ALA A 258 -7.96 7.50 14.18
N LEU A 259 -6.72 7.43 13.70
CA LEU A 259 -6.35 7.93 12.41
C LEU A 259 -6.83 6.95 11.32
N MET A 260 -7.60 7.47 10.38
CA MET A 260 -8.12 6.72 9.23
C MET A 260 -7.41 7.17 7.96
N TYR A 261 -7.11 6.26 7.08
CA TYR A 261 -6.71 6.57 5.70
C TYR A 261 -6.98 5.40 4.75
N THR A 262 -6.98 5.72 3.46
CA THR A 262 -7.20 4.73 2.40
C THR A 262 -5.96 3.84 2.24
N VAL A 263 -6.19 2.54 2.22
CA VAL A 263 -5.19 1.51 1.92
C VAL A 263 -5.61 0.82 0.62
N PRO A 264 -5.38 1.47 -0.54
CA PRO A 264 -5.99 1.07 -1.79
C PRO A 264 -5.35 -0.17 -2.41
N VAL A 265 -6.11 -0.84 -3.25
CA VAL A 265 -5.58 -1.71 -4.30
C VAL A 265 -5.19 -0.82 -5.47
N ILE A 266 -3.98 -0.98 -5.97
CA ILE A 266 -3.39 -0.16 -7.02
C ILE A 266 -2.80 -1.01 -8.13
N THR A 267 -2.64 -0.41 -9.30
CA THR A 267 -1.92 -0.97 -10.45
C THR A 267 -1.25 0.15 -11.25
N TYR A 268 -0.57 -0.15 -12.33
CA TYR A 268 -0.09 0.84 -13.29
C TYR A 268 -1.19 1.23 -14.29
N ALA A 269 -1.14 2.47 -14.78
CA ALA A 269 -2.10 3.00 -15.77
C ALA A 269 -2.17 2.18 -17.08
N GLU A 270 -1.08 1.49 -17.43
CA GLU A 270 -1.00 0.62 -18.61
C GLU A 270 -1.72 -0.72 -18.45
N THR A 271 -2.19 -1.05 -17.24
CA THR A 271 -3.00 -2.25 -17.03
C THR A 271 -4.32 -2.11 -17.79
N SER A 272 -4.82 -3.21 -18.34
CA SER A 272 -6.07 -3.22 -19.12
C SER A 272 -7.25 -2.68 -18.30
N ALA A 273 -8.00 -1.73 -18.88
CA ALA A 273 -9.23 -1.24 -18.27
C ALA A 273 -10.26 -2.37 -18.04
N GLU A 274 -10.32 -3.35 -18.97
CA GLU A 274 -11.17 -4.54 -18.85
C GLU A 274 -10.74 -5.37 -17.62
N ALA A 275 -9.44 -5.60 -17.43
CA ALA A 275 -8.93 -6.37 -16.28
C ALA A 275 -9.20 -5.68 -14.93
N VAL A 276 -9.08 -4.36 -14.86
CA VAL A 276 -9.38 -3.61 -13.63
C VAL A 276 -10.88 -3.56 -13.36
N HIS A 277 -11.69 -3.40 -14.40
CA HIS A 277 -13.16 -3.46 -14.29
C HIS A 277 -13.63 -4.85 -13.81
N ASP A 278 -13.04 -5.92 -14.34
CA ASP A 278 -13.32 -7.30 -13.92
C ASP A 278 -12.97 -7.51 -12.43
N LEU A 279 -11.81 -6.98 -11.97
CA LEU A 279 -11.44 -7.05 -10.55
C LEU A 279 -12.47 -6.32 -9.68
N ALA A 280 -12.84 -5.09 -10.03
CA ALA A 280 -13.82 -4.29 -9.28
C ALA A 280 -15.18 -4.99 -9.24
N THR A 281 -15.61 -5.57 -10.36
CA THR A 281 -16.86 -6.36 -10.47
C THR A 281 -16.81 -7.61 -9.59
N ALA A 282 -15.67 -8.33 -9.59
CA ALA A 282 -15.51 -9.52 -8.76
C ALA A 282 -15.48 -9.17 -7.26
N LEU A 283 -14.80 -8.09 -6.87
CA LEU A 283 -14.80 -7.60 -5.48
C LEU A 283 -16.22 -7.25 -5.01
N TYR A 284 -16.94 -6.47 -5.80
CA TYR A 284 -18.31 -6.07 -5.49
C TYR A 284 -19.29 -7.26 -5.47
N GLY A 285 -19.25 -8.11 -6.51
CA GLY A 285 -20.17 -9.23 -6.68
C GLY A 285 -20.05 -10.31 -5.60
N ASN A 286 -18.87 -10.43 -4.99
CA ASN A 286 -18.59 -11.46 -3.97
C ASN A 286 -18.45 -10.88 -2.56
N PHE A 287 -18.85 -9.62 -2.31
CA PHE A 287 -18.66 -8.93 -1.03
C PHE A 287 -19.23 -9.74 0.15
N GLU A 288 -20.46 -10.26 0.05
CA GLU A 288 -21.11 -11.08 1.08
C GLU A 288 -20.30 -12.33 1.47
N SER A 289 -19.39 -12.82 0.60
CA SER A 289 -18.56 -14.00 0.89
C SER A 289 -17.34 -13.70 1.76
N TYR A 290 -16.96 -12.43 1.87
CA TYR A 290 -15.77 -12.03 2.64
C TYR A 290 -15.99 -10.85 3.61
N GLU A 291 -17.16 -10.19 3.63
CA GLU A 291 -17.41 -9.02 4.47
C GLU A 291 -17.12 -9.25 5.97
N ASP A 292 -17.37 -10.46 6.46
CA ASP A 292 -17.16 -10.88 7.86
C ASP A 292 -15.87 -11.73 8.04
N ALA A 293 -15.03 -11.87 7.01
CA ALA A 293 -13.87 -12.75 7.07
C ALA A 293 -12.76 -12.23 8.01
N THR A 294 -12.63 -10.92 8.13
CA THR A 294 -11.78 -10.22 9.09
C THR A 294 -12.48 -8.95 9.60
N PRO A 295 -12.02 -8.35 10.70
CA PRO A 295 -12.63 -7.10 11.19
C PRO A 295 -12.54 -5.91 10.20
N THR A 296 -11.68 -5.98 9.18
CA THR A 296 -11.48 -4.91 8.20
C THR A 296 -12.11 -5.19 6.83
N THR A 297 -12.57 -6.40 6.58
CA THR A 297 -13.15 -6.73 5.27
C THR A 297 -14.50 -6.07 5.02
N SER A 298 -15.25 -5.69 6.04
CA SER A 298 -16.44 -4.84 5.89
C SER A 298 -16.14 -3.50 5.22
N GLY A 299 -14.97 -2.91 5.47
CA GLY A 299 -14.50 -1.67 4.84
C GLY A 299 -14.18 -1.79 3.33
N TRP A 300 -14.32 -2.98 2.75
CA TRP A 300 -14.22 -3.19 1.30
C TRP A 300 -15.57 -3.05 0.59
N GLY A 301 -16.65 -2.85 1.34
CA GLY A 301 -17.97 -2.63 0.77
C GLY A 301 -18.04 -1.38 -0.09
N LEU A 302 -18.93 -1.38 -1.08
CA LEU A 302 -19.08 -0.28 -2.03
C LEU A 302 -19.43 1.06 -1.34
N ASP A 303 -20.17 1.01 -0.23
CA ASP A 303 -20.58 2.20 0.53
C ASP A 303 -19.43 2.75 1.42
N GLU A 304 -18.36 1.97 1.61
CA GLU A 304 -17.22 2.30 2.49
C GLU A 304 -15.99 2.75 1.72
N ILE A 305 -15.93 2.51 0.40
CA ILE A 305 -14.81 2.91 -0.43
C ILE A 305 -14.87 4.38 -0.83
N GLN A 306 -13.70 4.96 -1.07
CA GLN A 306 -13.58 6.31 -1.60
C GLN A 306 -13.97 6.35 -3.08
N SER A 307 -14.96 7.18 -3.45
CA SER A 307 -15.44 7.34 -4.83
C SER A 307 -14.91 8.61 -5.53
N VAL A 308 -14.20 9.49 -4.82
CA VAL A 308 -13.54 10.67 -5.38
C VAL A 308 -12.04 10.55 -5.14
N PRO A 309 -11.19 10.59 -6.19
CA PRO A 309 -9.75 10.48 -6.00
C PRO A 309 -9.18 11.75 -5.34
N THR A 310 -8.23 11.59 -4.42
CA THR A 310 -7.66 12.72 -3.67
C THR A 310 -6.22 13.04 -4.06
N GLN A 311 -5.35 12.06 -4.14
CA GLN A 311 -3.90 12.20 -4.30
C GLN A 311 -3.35 11.50 -5.55
N VAL A 312 -3.96 10.40 -5.95
CA VAL A 312 -3.58 9.60 -7.11
C VAL A 312 -4.84 9.29 -7.91
N PRO A 313 -4.82 9.35 -9.25
CA PRO A 313 -6.03 9.14 -10.05
C PRO A 313 -6.52 7.69 -9.97
N PHE A 314 -7.81 7.51 -10.24
CA PHE A 314 -8.40 6.21 -10.43
C PHE A 314 -8.05 5.65 -11.81
N HIS A 315 -8.02 4.33 -11.90
CA HIS A 315 -7.84 3.63 -13.17
C HIS A 315 -9.12 3.69 -14.02
N ASP A 316 -8.99 3.80 -15.34
CA ASP A 316 -10.13 3.89 -16.25
C ASP A 316 -11.15 2.76 -16.08
N GLY A 317 -10.67 1.52 -15.81
CA GLY A 317 -11.55 0.38 -15.53
C GLY A 317 -12.32 0.51 -14.21
N PHE A 318 -11.74 1.16 -13.20
CA PHE A 318 -12.43 1.44 -11.95
C PHE A 318 -13.43 2.60 -12.12
N VAL A 319 -13.07 3.63 -12.87
CA VAL A 319 -14.00 4.70 -13.25
C VAL A 319 -15.23 4.13 -13.96
N GLN A 320 -15.02 3.25 -14.96
CA GLN A 320 -16.11 2.58 -15.66
C GLN A 320 -17.02 1.81 -14.68
N PHE A 321 -16.44 1.07 -13.73
CA PHE A 321 -17.22 0.36 -12.71
C PHE A 321 -18.05 1.35 -11.84
N LEU A 322 -17.44 2.47 -11.39
CA LEU A 322 -18.14 3.48 -10.59
C LEU A 322 -19.27 4.17 -11.37
N GLU A 323 -19.09 4.39 -12.68
CA GLU A 323 -20.16 4.89 -13.56
C GLU A 323 -21.34 3.90 -13.63
N GLU A 324 -21.09 2.61 -13.76
CA GLU A 324 -22.12 1.56 -13.78
C GLU A 324 -22.88 1.44 -12.45
N GLN A 325 -22.25 1.85 -11.33
CA GLN A 325 -22.87 1.90 -10.00
C GLN A 325 -23.53 3.26 -9.68
N ASP A 326 -23.60 4.20 -10.65
CA ASP A 326 -24.09 5.58 -10.43
C ASP A 326 -23.32 6.36 -9.35
N MET A 327 -22.03 6.02 -9.09
CA MET A 327 -21.17 6.65 -8.08
C MET A 327 -20.18 7.66 -8.65
N TRP A 328 -19.93 7.65 -9.96
CA TRP A 328 -19.02 8.59 -10.61
C TRP A 328 -19.69 9.94 -10.84
N THR A 329 -19.10 11.00 -10.28
CA THR A 329 -19.67 12.36 -10.33
C THR A 329 -18.83 13.29 -11.21
N GLU A 330 -19.39 14.46 -11.59
CA GLU A 330 -18.64 15.51 -12.31
C GLU A 330 -17.46 16.05 -11.46
N GLU A 331 -17.58 16.06 -10.13
CA GLU A 331 -16.51 16.42 -9.21
C GLU A 331 -15.38 15.37 -9.26
N ALA A 332 -15.73 14.08 -9.19
CA ALA A 332 -14.77 12.97 -9.29
C ALA A 332 -14.03 12.98 -10.62
N GLU A 333 -14.75 13.16 -11.74
CA GLU A 333 -14.17 13.28 -13.09
C GLU A 333 -13.19 14.43 -13.18
N THR A 334 -13.60 15.63 -12.70
CA THR A 334 -12.75 16.83 -12.72
C THR A 334 -11.47 16.57 -11.91
N ARG A 335 -11.62 16.02 -10.70
CA ARG A 335 -10.46 15.73 -9.83
C ARG A 335 -9.55 14.67 -10.42
N ASN A 336 -10.12 13.63 -11.01
CA ASN A 336 -9.35 12.57 -11.66
C ASN A 336 -8.50 13.11 -12.82
N GLN A 337 -9.08 13.98 -13.64
CA GLN A 337 -8.35 14.62 -14.74
C GLN A 337 -7.24 15.54 -14.24
N GLU A 338 -7.47 16.32 -13.18
CA GLU A 338 -6.43 17.16 -12.56
C GLU A 338 -5.22 16.31 -12.10
N LEU A 339 -5.48 15.13 -11.53
CA LEU A 339 -4.43 14.22 -11.09
C LEU A 339 -3.70 13.55 -12.25
N ILE A 340 -4.38 13.25 -13.35
CA ILE A 340 -3.74 12.76 -14.60
C ILE A 340 -2.85 13.85 -15.18
N ASP A 341 -3.32 15.10 -15.24
CA ASP A 341 -2.53 16.24 -15.71
C ASP A 341 -1.32 16.49 -14.77
N ARG A 342 -1.49 16.31 -13.46
CA ARG A 342 -0.40 16.36 -12.47
C ARG A 342 0.67 15.32 -12.75
N GLN A 343 0.29 14.09 -13.11
CA GLN A 343 1.22 13.03 -13.48
C GLN A 343 2.11 13.42 -14.67
N GLU A 344 1.53 14.00 -15.71
CA GLU A 344 2.29 14.46 -16.89
C GLU A 344 3.28 15.58 -16.51
N GLN A 345 2.84 16.50 -15.64
CA GLN A 345 3.69 17.56 -15.10
C GLN A 345 4.85 16.99 -14.28
N LEU A 346 4.59 16.03 -13.38
CA LEU A 346 5.62 15.39 -12.57
C LEU A 346 6.67 14.67 -13.41
N ARG A 347 6.26 13.95 -14.46
CA ARG A 347 7.18 13.26 -15.36
C ARG A 347 8.08 14.23 -16.13
N THR A 348 7.49 15.30 -16.67
CA THR A 348 8.24 16.35 -17.35
C THR A 348 9.22 17.06 -16.39
N ALA A 349 8.74 17.40 -15.22
CA ALA A 349 9.52 18.05 -14.17
C ALA A 349 10.67 17.19 -13.67
N TRP A 350 10.44 15.87 -13.53
CA TRP A 350 11.49 14.94 -13.13
C TRP A 350 12.60 14.86 -14.18
N ASP A 351 12.26 14.83 -15.46
CA ASP A 351 13.26 14.85 -16.54
C ASP A 351 14.10 16.13 -16.52
N GLU A 352 13.45 17.30 -16.34
CA GLU A 352 14.12 18.60 -16.22
C GLU A 352 15.01 18.67 -14.95
N TYR A 353 14.49 18.19 -13.81
CA TYR A 353 15.25 18.10 -12.58
C TYR A 353 16.49 17.21 -12.74
N ARG A 354 16.34 16.04 -13.37
CA ARG A 354 17.46 15.10 -13.62
C ARG A 354 18.53 15.66 -14.55
N GLU A 355 18.21 16.63 -15.39
CA GLU A 355 19.16 17.35 -16.26
C GLU A 355 19.87 18.51 -15.54
N SER A 356 19.36 18.93 -14.37
CA SER A 356 19.95 20.01 -13.55
C SER A 356 21.17 19.52 -12.73
N GLU A 357 21.94 20.47 -12.19
CA GLU A 357 23.05 20.14 -11.26
C GLU A 357 22.53 19.52 -9.95
N GLU A 358 21.34 19.93 -9.48
CA GLU A 358 20.70 19.44 -8.25
C GLU A 358 20.19 18.00 -8.42
N GLY A 359 19.71 17.66 -9.60
CA GLY A 359 19.23 16.32 -9.92
C GLY A 359 20.30 15.30 -10.35
N ALA A 360 21.59 15.65 -10.24
CA ALA A 360 22.68 14.73 -10.58
C ALA A 360 22.74 13.51 -9.65
N GLU A 361 22.45 13.71 -8.36
CA GLU A 361 22.29 12.68 -7.34
C GLU A 361 20.94 12.94 -6.64
N PRO A 362 19.79 12.49 -7.21
CA PRO A 362 18.48 12.84 -6.70
C PRO A 362 18.21 12.16 -5.35
N ASP A 363 17.56 12.91 -4.48
CA ASP A 363 17.02 12.47 -3.22
C ASP A 363 15.67 13.17 -2.94
N HIS A 364 14.97 12.70 -1.91
CA HIS A 364 13.65 13.21 -1.55
C HIS A 364 13.65 14.72 -1.23
N GLU A 365 14.63 15.21 -0.46
CA GLU A 365 14.68 16.59 0.01
C GLU A 365 14.92 17.56 -1.17
N SER A 366 15.91 17.28 -2.00
CA SER A 366 16.25 18.11 -3.17
C SER A 366 15.16 18.07 -4.25
N TRP A 367 14.52 16.92 -4.47
CA TRP A 367 13.38 16.82 -5.39
C TRP A 367 12.15 17.57 -4.89
N THR A 368 11.83 17.46 -3.59
CA THR A 368 10.70 18.20 -3.00
C THR A 368 10.92 19.70 -3.10
N ALA A 369 12.11 20.20 -2.74
CA ALA A 369 12.45 21.61 -2.88
C ALA A 369 12.35 22.08 -4.34
N TRP A 370 12.81 21.25 -5.29
CA TRP A 370 12.71 21.58 -6.72
C TRP A 370 11.26 21.63 -7.20
N LYS A 371 10.39 20.69 -6.75
CA LYS A 371 8.95 20.72 -7.04
C LYS A 371 8.30 22.00 -6.55
N ASP A 372 8.58 22.40 -5.30
CA ASP A 372 8.02 23.60 -4.68
C ASP A 372 8.39 24.89 -5.42
N GLU A 373 9.57 24.93 -6.03
CA GLU A 373 10.03 26.07 -6.80
C GLU A 373 9.52 26.11 -8.26
N ASN A 374 9.25 24.96 -8.87
CA ASN A 374 9.03 24.83 -10.31
C ASN A 374 7.63 24.31 -10.70
N LEU A 375 6.92 23.62 -9.78
CA LEU A 375 5.56 23.15 -10.01
C LEU A 375 4.61 23.96 -9.10
N ALA A 376 3.80 24.82 -9.70
CA ALA A 376 2.81 25.67 -9.00
C ALA A 376 1.53 24.88 -8.71
#